data_bb45a56b61fa5417ed5e7ebc4a58a2a2
#
_entry.id   bb45a56b61fa5417ed5e7ebc4a58a2a2
#
_cell.length_a   1.000
_cell.length_b   1.000
_cell.length_c   1.000
_cell.angle_alpha   90.00
_cell.angle_beta   90.00
_cell.angle_gamma   90.00
#
_symmetry.space_group_name_H-M   'P 1'
#
loop_
_entity.id
_entity.type
_entity.pdbx_description
1 polymer ?
#
loop_
_entity_poly.entity_id
_entity_poly.type
_entity_poly.pdbx_seq_one_letter_code
_entity_poly.pdbx_strand_id
1 'polypeptide(L)'
;GLANMFSKAFTAGGGTITATVPSEPGQTSYLSEVKKATAGNPDVLLAMTYPVTAQIYIREAIEGGHASKFMFVDGTKAQDMFDAMTKEHGANFFDGMYGTAPGAAGSPAKTQFETLYKEANNGNMPTDPFIAETFDATILLGLAAVAAQEGSACDSIKTCLRRIATDAGDSDPEIEPGDIKLAVSLLKKGDDINYQGAAGDQEIDAQGDVNNTIEVWTIKDGKVTSTGKFLSP
;
A
#
# COMPACT_ATOMS: atom_id res chain seq x y z
N GLY A 1 5.58 -0.72 15.29
CA GLY A 1 5.15 -0.69 13.92
C GLY A 1 4.49 -1.99 13.48
N LEU A 2 4.49 -2.23 12.16
CA LEU A 2 3.76 -3.32 11.48
C LEU A 2 4.00 -4.72 12.09
N ALA A 3 5.25 -5.07 12.43
CA ALA A 3 5.59 -6.35 13.04
C ALA A 3 4.87 -6.59 14.38
N ASN A 4 4.75 -5.56 15.22
CA ASN A 4 4.06 -5.68 16.50
C ASN A 4 2.56 -5.87 16.33
N MET A 5 1.95 -5.14 15.39
CA MET A 5 0.52 -5.27 15.09
C MET A 5 0.19 -6.64 14.48
N PHE A 6 1.02 -7.09 13.53
CA PHE A 6 0.92 -8.44 12.98
C PHE A 6 1.04 -9.51 14.07
N SER A 7 2.07 -9.45 14.92
CA SER A 7 2.30 -10.43 15.99
C SER A 7 1.11 -10.51 16.94
N LYS A 8 0.56 -9.35 17.33
CA LYS A 8 -0.62 -9.28 18.20
C LYS A 8 -1.85 -9.94 17.55
N ALA A 9 -2.14 -9.56 16.31
CA ALA A 9 -3.31 -10.08 15.59
C ALA A 9 -3.17 -11.58 15.28
N PHE A 10 -1.98 -12.01 14.83
CA PHE A 10 -1.70 -13.40 14.49
C PHE A 10 -1.80 -14.33 15.72
N THR A 11 -1.26 -13.89 16.85
CA THR A 11 -1.35 -14.64 18.12
C THR A 11 -2.79 -14.69 18.64
N ALA A 12 -3.54 -13.60 18.53
CA ALA A 12 -4.97 -13.59 18.89
C ALA A 12 -5.80 -14.53 18.01
N GLY A 13 -5.38 -14.73 16.75
CA GLY A 13 -5.96 -15.71 15.83
C GLY A 13 -5.51 -17.17 16.07
N GLY A 14 -4.73 -17.44 17.10
CA GLY A 14 -4.23 -18.79 17.45
C GLY A 14 -2.90 -19.16 16.78
N GLY A 15 -2.25 -18.24 16.07
CA GLY A 15 -0.93 -18.44 15.50
C GLY A 15 0.20 -18.32 16.54
N THR A 16 1.36 -18.84 16.21
CA THR A 16 2.56 -18.75 17.07
C THR A 16 3.67 -18.00 16.35
N ILE A 17 4.21 -16.96 16.97
CA ILE A 17 5.42 -16.28 16.49
C ILE A 17 6.64 -16.98 17.11
N THR A 18 7.43 -17.62 16.28
CA THR A 18 8.64 -18.35 16.72
C THR A 18 9.83 -17.43 16.89
N ALA A 19 9.93 -16.37 16.08
CA ALA A 19 10.96 -15.34 16.19
C ALA A 19 10.51 -14.03 15.53
N THR A 20 11.07 -12.91 15.99
CA THR A 20 11.01 -11.60 15.34
C THR A 20 12.44 -11.07 15.28
N VAL A 21 12.96 -10.96 14.07
CA VAL A 21 14.37 -10.60 13.83
C VAL A 21 14.42 -9.32 13.00
N PRO A 22 14.87 -8.20 13.57
CA PRO A 22 15.09 -6.98 12.80
C PRO A 22 16.31 -7.15 11.87
N SER A 23 16.25 -6.50 10.72
CA SER A 23 17.35 -6.41 9.76
C SER A 23 17.57 -4.97 9.34
N GLU A 24 18.84 -4.56 9.28
CA GLU A 24 19.21 -3.25 8.75
C GLU A 24 19.31 -3.32 7.23
N PRO A 25 18.78 -2.31 6.50
CA PRO A 25 18.86 -2.31 5.03
C PRO A 25 20.31 -2.11 4.53
N GLY A 26 20.56 -2.51 3.27
CA GLY A 26 21.83 -2.25 2.58
C GLY A 26 22.96 -3.22 2.90
N GLN A 27 22.68 -4.33 3.56
CA GLN A 27 23.68 -5.38 3.78
C GLN A 27 23.82 -6.28 2.56
N THR A 28 25.00 -6.90 2.41
CA THR A 28 25.29 -7.85 1.32
C THR A 28 24.89 -9.28 1.66
N SER A 29 24.59 -9.59 2.92
CA SER A 29 24.08 -10.88 3.41
C SER A 29 23.25 -10.69 4.67
N TYR A 30 22.22 -11.49 4.81
CA TYR A 30 21.32 -11.60 5.96
C TYR A 30 21.28 -13.03 6.53
N LEU A 31 22.27 -13.86 6.22
CA LEU A 31 22.29 -15.27 6.62
C LEU A 31 22.22 -15.47 8.15
N SER A 32 22.79 -14.54 8.92
CA SER A 32 22.69 -14.55 10.39
C SER A 32 21.25 -14.33 10.86
N GLU A 33 20.56 -13.38 10.27
CA GLU A 33 19.17 -13.03 10.55
C GLU A 33 18.23 -14.15 10.11
N VAL A 34 18.46 -14.72 8.93
CA VAL A 34 17.72 -15.88 8.41
C VAL A 34 17.82 -17.06 9.38
N LYS A 35 19.03 -17.41 9.81
CA LYS A 35 19.24 -18.51 10.77
C LYS A 35 18.54 -18.28 12.11
N LYS A 36 18.55 -17.05 12.62
CA LYS A 36 17.81 -16.69 13.84
C LYS A 36 16.30 -16.78 13.64
N ALA A 37 15.79 -16.25 12.52
CA ALA A 37 14.37 -16.24 12.23
C ALA A 37 13.79 -17.65 12.02
N THR A 38 14.62 -18.58 11.53
CA THR A 38 14.20 -19.94 11.20
C THR A 38 14.64 -21.00 12.23
N ALA A 39 15.29 -20.62 13.31
CA ALA A 39 15.78 -21.53 14.35
C ALA A 39 14.67 -22.37 15.01
N GLY A 40 13.43 -21.85 15.06
CA GLY A 40 12.25 -22.54 15.58
C GLY A 40 11.50 -23.38 14.54
N ASN A 41 12.03 -23.60 13.35
CA ASN A 41 11.40 -24.28 12.22
C ASN A 41 9.97 -23.74 11.94
N PRO A 42 9.81 -22.45 11.61
CA PRO A 42 8.50 -21.88 11.33
C PRO A 42 7.91 -22.49 10.04
N ASP A 43 6.58 -22.60 9.99
CA ASP A 43 5.86 -23.02 8.78
C ASP A 43 6.00 -22.02 7.63
N VAL A 44 6.16 -20.73 7.97
CA VAL A 44 6.23 -19.60 7.03
C VAL A 44 7.18 -18.53 7.55
N LEU A 45 8.01 -17.98 6.69
CA LEU A 45 8.82 -16.80 6.95
C LEU A 45 8.12 -15.55 6.39
N LEU A 46 7.72 -14.62 7.28
CA LEU A 46 7.10 -13.37 6.87
C LEU A 46 8.16 -12.34 6.46
N ALA A 47 8.08 -11.88 5.22
CA ALA A 47 9.02 -10.94 4.60
C ALA A 47 8.52 -9.49 4.77
N MET A 48 8.79 -8.87 5.93
CA MET A 48 8.47 -7.46 6.21
C MET A 48 9.64 -6.55 5.85
N THR A 49 9.79 -6.23 4.57
CA THR A 49 10.88 -5.39 4.08
C THR A 49 10.60 -4.86 2.66
N TYR A 50 11.62 -4.34 2.00
CA TYR A 50 11.60 -3.84 0.63
C TYR A 50 12.33 -4.78 -0.34
N PRO A 51 12.12 -4.67 -1.67
CA PRO A 51 12.53 -5.67 -2.65
C PRO A 51 14.01 -6.06 -2.60
N VAL A 52 14.90 -5.08 -2.52
CA VAL A 52 16.36 -5.33 -2.52
C VAL A 52 16.80 -6.19 -1.34
N THR A 53 16.33 -5.87 -0.15
CA THR A 53 16.62 -6.66 1.07
C THR A 53 15.96 -8.02 1.02
N ALA A 54 14.69 -8.09 0.56
CA ALA A 54 13.95 -9.34 0.43
C ALA A 54 14.64 -10.34 -0.48
N GLN A 55 15.09 -9.91 -1.66
CA GLN A 55 15.81 -10.78 -2.61
C GLN A 55 17.02 -11.47 -1.98
N ILE A 56 17.79 -10.75 -1.17
CA ILE A 56 19.00 -11.32 -0.55
C ILE A 56 18.62 -12.37 0.48
N TYR A 57 17.78 -12.05 1.46
CA TYR A 57 17.53 -13.02 2.53
C TYR A 57 16.59 -14.17 2.12
N ILE A 58 15.68 -13.96 1.16
CA ILE A 58 14.84 -15.03 0.62
C ILE A 58 15.72 -16.03 -0.13
N ARG A 59 16.63 -15.55 -0.99
CA ARG A 59 17.62 -16.40 -1.66
C ARG A 59 18.45 -17.20 -0.65
N GLU A 60 19.03 -16.53 0.36
CA GLU A 60 19.83 -17.19 1.39
C GLU A 60 19.01 -18.20 2.20
N ALA A 61 17.73 -17.92 2.45
CA ALA A 61 16.84 -18.86 3.14
C ALA A 61 16.56 -20.10 2.29
N ILE A 62 16.36 -19.95 1.00
CA ILE A 62 16.09 -21.05 0.06
C ILE A 62 17.36 -21.90 -0.14
N GLU A 63 18.49 -21.27 -0.50
CA GLU A 63 19.76 -21.94 -0.79
C GLU A 63 20.32 -22.66 0.44
N GLY A 64 20.12 -22.08 1.62
CA GLY A 64 20.52 -22.70 2.89
C GLY A 64 19.56 -23.76 3.40
N GLY A 65 18.44 -24.02 2.72
CA GLY A 65 17.40 -24.95 3.18
C GLY A 65 16.71 -24.50 4.47
N HIS A 66 16.74 -23.20 4.78
CA HIS A 66 16.19 -22.65 6.02
C HIS A 66 14.68 -22.38 5.94
N ALA A 67 14.17 -21.97 4.78
CA ALA A 67 12.74 -21.75 4.52
C ALA A 67 12.43 -21.92 3.03
N SER A 68 11.20 -22.37 2.74
CA SER A 68 10.67 -22.53 1.38
C SER A 68 9.27 -21.94 1.21
N LYS A 69 8.67 -21.44 2.28
CA LYS A 69 7.36 -20.78 2.28
C LYS A 69 7.48 -19.39 2.87
N PHE A 70 6.94 -18.44 2.15
CA PHE A 70 7.02 -17.02 2.49
C PHE A 70 5.63 -16.40 2.51
N MET A 71 5.47 -15.39 3.33
CA MET A 71 4.35 -14.45 3.30
C MET A 71 4.93 -13.04 3.10
N PHE A 72 4.21 -12.20 2.41
CA PHE A 72 4.69 -10.92 1.93
C PHE A 72 3.85 -9.75 2.47
N VAL A 73 4.40 -8.55 2.38
CA VAL A 73 3.73 -7.29 2.72
C VAL A 73 3.76 -6.33 1.52
N ASP A 74 3.17 -5.18 1.68
CA ASP A 74 3.15 -4.09 0.71
C ASP A 74 4.53 -3.75 0.12
N GLY A 75 5.52 -3.58 0.99
CA GLY A 75 6.89 -3.28 0.58
C GLY A 75 7.56 -4.35 -0.30
N THR A 76 7.02 -5.55 -0.36
CA THR A 76 7.50 -6.64 -1.23
C THR A 76 6.57 -6.92 -2.42
N LYS A 77 5.52 -6.14 -2.64
CA LYS A 77 4.64 -6.24 -3.80
C LYS A 77 5.30 -5.61 -5.04
N ALA A 78 6.34 -6.23 -5.55
CA ALA A 78 7.14 -5.73 -6.66
C ALA A 78 7.40 -6.82 -7.70
N GLN A 79 6.89 -6.63 -8.92
CA GLN A 79 6.98 -7.64 -9.99
C GLN A 79 8.42 -7.94 -10.39
N ASP A 80 9.28 -6.92 -10.47
CA ASP A 80 10.70 -7.06 -10.81
C ASP A 80 11.47 -7.93 -9.79
N MET A 81 11.11 -7.85 -8.51
CA MET A 81 11.64 -8.72 -7.46
C MET A 81 11.32 -10.19 -7.76
N PHE A 82 10.06 -10.50 -8.08
CA PHE A 82 9.64 -11.86 -8.40
C PHE A 82 10.20 -12.32 -9.74
N ASP A 83 10.29 -11.45 -10.75
CA ASP A 83 10.92 -11.76 -12.04
C ASP A 83 12.42 -12.12 -11.88
N ALA A 84 13.13 -11.49 -10.95
CA ALA A 84 14.51 -11.84 -10.61
C ALA A 84 14.59 -13.19 -9.89
N MET A 85 13.80 -13.37 -8.83
CA MET A 85 13.83 -14.58 -8.01
C MET A 85 13.33 -15.84 -8.75
N THR A 86 12.33 -15.72 -9.62
CA THR A 86 11.83 -16.86 -10.40
C THR A 86 12.83 -17.35 -11.46
N LYS A 87 13.73 -16.49 -11.93
CA LYS A 87 14.85 -16.94 -12.79
C LYS A 87 15.83 -17.84 -12.05
N GLU A 88 16.01 -17.63 -10.76
CA GLU A 88 16.96 -18.38 -9.93
C GLU A 88 16.33 -19.68 -9.38
N HIS A 89 15.04 -19.64 -8.99
CA HIS A 89 14.38 -20.71 -8.25
C HIS A 89 13.31 -21.47 -9.04
N GLY A 90 13.00 -21.03 -10.26
CA GLY A 90 11.94 -21.59 -11.12
C GLY A 90 10.68 -20.75 -11.12
N ALA A 91 10.01 -20.74 -12.27
CA ALA A 91 8.88 -19.84 -12.57
C ALA A 91 7.73 -19.93 -11.56
N ASN A 92 7.47 -21.12 -11.01
CA ASN A 92 6.32 -21.37 -10.14
C ASN A 92 6.70 -21.54 -8.67
N PHE A 93 7.95 -21.24 -8.29
CA PHE A 93 8.42 -21.47 -6.90
C PHE A 93 7.57 -20.70 -5.87
N PHE A 94 7.18 -19.48 -6.19
CA PHE A 94 6.41 -18.61 -5.29
C PHE A 94 4.90 -18.72 -5.50
N ASP A 95 4.42 -19.54 -6.44
CA ASP A 95 3.00 -19.61 -6.75
C ASP A 95 2.16 -20.05 -5.54
N GLY A 96 1.04 -19.35 -5.35
CA GLY A 96 0.15 -19.58 -4.23
C GLY A 96 0.61 -18.98 -2.89
N MET A 97 1.77 -18.31 -2.85
CA MET A 97 2.15 -17.50 -1.69
C MET A 97 1.39 -16.16 -1.73
N TYR A 98 1.14 -15.61 -0.54
CA TYR A 98 0.26 -14.45 -0.38
C TYR A 98 1.00 -13.27 0.21
N GLY A 99 0.48 -12.10 -0.06
CA GLY A 99 0.86 -10.86 0.60
C GLY A 99 -0.34 -9.94 0.78
N THR A 100 -0.13 -8.89 1.56
CA THR A 100 -1.13 -7.83 1.75
C THR A 100 -0.52 -6.48 1.39
N ALA A 101 -1.35 -5.57 0.88
CA ALA A 101 -0.95 -4.20 0.59
C ALA A 101 -2.18 -3.28 0.74
N PRO A 102 -2.01 -1.99 1.02
CA PRO A 102 -3.08 -1.03 0.80
C PRO A 102 -3.62 -1.16 -0.63
N GLY A 103 -4.92 -1.04 -0.80
CA GLY A 103 -5.52 -1.13 -2.12
C GLY A 103 -7.03 -0.97 -2.07
N ALA A 104 -7.57 -0.17 -2.97
CA ALA A 104 -9.00 0.04 -3.09
C ALA A 104 -9.66 -1.04 -3.93
N ALA A 105 -10.82 -1.50 -3.50
CA ALA A 105 -11.78 -2.15 -4.38
C ALA A 105 -12.14 -1.21 -5.53
N GLY A 106 -12.64 -1.74 -6.64
CA GLY A 106 -13.01 -0.91 -7.79
C GLY A 106 -14.04 0.16 -7.42
N SER A 107 -13.76 1.41 -7.79
CA SER A 107 -14.63 2.57 -7.63
C SER A 107 -14.63 3.44 -8.88
N PRO A 108 -15.61 4.35 -9.06
CA PRO A 108 -15.56 5.33 -10.14
C PRO A 108 -14.28 6.17 -10.10
N ALA A 109 -13.89 6.68 -8.93
CA ALA A 109 -12.69 7.46 -8.72
C ALA A 109 -11.40 6.72 -9.13
N LYS A 110 -11.28 5.42 -8.76
CA LYS A 110 -10.17 4.58 -9.20
C LYS A 110 -10.15 4.43 -10.72
N THR A 111 -11.30 4.20 -11.34
CA THR A 111 -11.41 4.04 -12.79
C THR A 111 -11.02 5.31 -13.54
N GLN A 112 -11.43 6.48 -13.04
CA GLN A 112 -11.02 7.78 -13.58
C GLN A 112 -9.50 7.98 -13.47
N PHE A 113 -8.93 7.73 -12.29
CA PHE A 113 -7.49 7.82 -12.07
C PHE A 113 -6.71 6.92 -13.05
N GLU A 114 -7.09 5.63 -13.17
CA GLU A 114 -6.42 4.72 -14.08
C GLU A 114 -6.48 5.18 -15.54
N THR A 115 -7.61 5.77 -15.94
CA THR A 115 -7.77 6.35 -17.27
C THR A 115 -6.82 7.52 -17.50
N LEU A 116 -6.83 8.50 -16.58
CA LEU A 116 -5.95 9.66 -16.62
C LEU A 116 -4.46 9.28 -16.60
N TYR A 117 -4.12 8.30 -15.77
CA TYR A 117 -2.75 7.81 -15.67
C TYR A 117 -2.28 7.18 -16.99
N LYS A 118 -3.10 6.29 -17.57
CA LYS A 118 -2.80 5.63 -18.86
C LYS A 118 -2.69 6.64 -20.00
N GLU A 119 -3.58 7.64 -20.05
CA GLU A 119 -3.50 8.73 -21.05
C GLU A 119 -2.18 9.50 -20.95
N ALA A 120 -1.72 9.81 -19.73
CA ALA A 120 -0.48 10.52 -19.48
C ALA A 120 0.78 9.66 -19.72
N ASN A 121 0.66 8.33 -19.68
CA ASN A 121 1.81 7.39 -19.69
C ASN A 121 1.74 6.39 -20.86
N ASN A 122 1.26 6.82 -22.04
CA ASN A 122 1.23 6.02 -23.28
C ASN A 122 0.51 4.67 -23.12
N GLY A 123 -0.57 4.62 -22.35
CA GLY A 123 -1.36 3.44 -22.10
C GLY A 123 -0.84 2.51 -21.00
N ASN A 124 0.29 2.84 -20.40
CA ASN A 124 0.90 2.01 -19.34
C ASN A 124 0.33 2.33 -17.96
N MET A 125 0.10 1.29 -17.16
CA MET A 125 -0.22 1.36 -15.74
C MET A 125 0.73 0.45 -14.98
N PRO A 126 1.55 0.96 -14.04
CA PRO A 126 2.42 0.12 -13.24
C PRO A 126 1.61 -0.75 -12.27
N THR A 127 2.21 -1.86 -11.86
CA THR A 127 1.64 -2.79 -10.87
C THR A 127 2.19 -2.56 -9.46
N ASP A 128 3.05 -1.57 -9.32
CA ASP A 128 3.65 -1.21 -8.04
C ASP A 128 2.59 -0.70 -7.06
N PRO A 129 2.79 -0.92 -5.75
CA PRO A 129 1.91 -0.37 -4.73
C PRO A 129 2.05 1.16 -4.62
N PHE A 130 1.09 1.79 -3.98
CA PHE A 130 1.09 3.21 -3.61
C PHE A 130 0.98 4.24 -4.75
N ILE A 131 0.69 3.82 -5.98
CA ILE A 131 0.53 4.75 -7.11
C ILE A 131 -0.71 5.63 -6.90
N ALA A 132 -1.85 5.03 -6.55
CA ALA A 132 -3.09 5.73 -6.28
C ALA A 132 -2.98 6.60 -5.02
N GLU A 133 -2.42 6.04 -3.95
CA GLU A 133 -2.21 6.73 -2.68
C GLU A 133 -1.28 7.95 -2.82
N THR A 134 -0.23 7.83 -3.63
CA THR A 134 0.69 8.95 -3.92
C THR A 134 -0.01 10.05 -4.71
N PHE A 135 -0.85 9.67 -5.68
CA PHE A 135 -1.67 10.61 -6.43
C PHE A 135 -2.61 11.36 -5.49
N ASP A 136 -3.39 10.64 -4.67
CA ASP A 136 -4.35 11.25 -3.73
C ASP A 136 -3.67 12.17 -2.73
N ALA A 137 -2.56 11.73 -2.13
CA ALA A 137 -1.80 12.57 -1.21
C ALA A 137 -1.32 13.88 -1.87
N THR A 138 -0.90 13.81 -3.13
CA THR A 138 -0.47 14.99 -3.89
C THR A 138 -1.63 15.94 -4.18
N ILE A 139 -2.77 15.40 -4.60
CA ILE A 139 -3.97 16.19 -4.89
C ILE A 139 -4.51 16.83 -3.61
N LEU A 140 -4.66 16.07 -2.53
CA LEU A 140 -5.13 16.59 -1.24
C LEU A 140 -4.25 17.74 -0.72
N LEU A 141 -2.92 17.59 -0.77
CA LEU A 141 -2.00 18.65 -0.37
C LEU A 141 -2.15 19.90 -1.25
N GLY A 142 -2.32 19.73 -2.56
CA GLY A 142 -2.53 20.83 -3.50
C GLY A 142 -3.85 21.56 -3.24
N LEU A 143 -4.94 20.83 -3.08
CA LEU A 143 -6.26 21.41 -2.80
C LEU A 143 -6.30 22.08 -1.42
N ALA A 144 -5.69 21.48 -0.40
CA ALA A 144 -5.56 22.07 0.92
C ALA A 144 -4.76 23.38 0.90
N ALA A 145 -3.72 23.47 0.06
CA ALA A 145 -2.97 24.71 -0.11
C ALA A 145 -3.82 25.81 -0.78
N VAL A 146 -4.65 25.46 -1.77
CA VAL A 146 -5.61 26.40 -2.39
C VAL A 146 -6.60 26.88 -1.35
N ALA A 147 -7.25 25.98 -0.60
CA ALA A 147 -8.22 26.33 0.43
C ALA A 147 -7.62 27.24 1.51
N ALA A 148 -6.39 26.96 1.97
CA ALA A 148 -5.71 27.78 2.98
C ALA A 148 -5.35 29.18 2.47
N GLN A 149 -5.04 29.32 1.17
CA GLN A 149 -4.69 30.60 0.57
C GLN A 149 -5.92 31.51 0.43
N GLU A 150 -7.08 30.94 0.10
CA GLU A 150 -8.31 31.70 -0.09
C GLU A 150 -9.00 32.08 1.25
N GLY A 151 -8.51 31.55 2.37
CA GLY A 151 -9.01 31.87 3.72
C GLY A 151 -10.41 31.36 4.00
N SER A 152 -10.89 30.39 3.23
CA SER A 152 -12.15 29.72 3.46
C SER A 152 -12.05 28.88 4.72
N ALA A 153 -12.89 29.04 5.69
CA ALA A 153 -13.14 28.30 6.94
C ALA A 153 -11.99 27.43 7.56
N CYS A 154 -10.81 27.45 6.97
CA CYS A 154 -9.57 26.83 7.45
C CYS A 154 -8.37 27.76 7.23
N ASP A 155 -7.44 27.78 8.19
CA ASP A 155 -6.36 28.78 8.32
C ASP A 155 -4.95 28.20 8.00
N SER A 156 -4.88 26.93 7.74
CA SER A 156 -3.62 26.23 7.49
C SER A 156 -3.82 24.99 6.59
N ILE A 157 -2.77 24.58 5.90
CA ILE A 157 -2.82 23.34 5.08
C ILE A 157 -3.29 22.15 5.95
N LYS A 158 -2.86 22.07 7.20
CA LYS A 158 -3.22 20.98 8.12
C LYS A 158 -4.73 20.94 8.39
N THR A 159 -5.35 22.07 8.66
CA THR A 159 -6.80 22.16 8.95
C THR A 159 -7.62 21.99 7.68
N CYS A 160 -7.14 22.58 6.57
CA CYS A 160 -7.78 22.44 5.26
C CYS A 160 -7.73 21.02 4.72
N LEU A 161 -6.59 20.33 4.90
CA LEU A 161 -6.42 18.93 4.48
C LEU A 161 -7.52 18.03 5.07
N ARG A 162 -7.75 18.13 6.37
CA ARG A 162 -8.79 17.36 7.04
C ARG A 162 -10.18 17.72 6.55
N ARG A 163 -10.43 19.00 6.33
CA ARG A 163 -11.74 19.50 5.92
C ARG A 163 -12.13 19.00 4.54
N ILE A 164 -11.26 19.14 3.53
CA ILE A 164 -11.53 18.73 2.15
C ILE A 164 -11.54 17.21 1.93
N ALA A 165 -11.04 16.46 2.91
CA ALA A 165 -10.95 15.01 2.87
C ALA A 165 -12.04 14.33 3.71
N THR A 166 -12.82 15.08 4.49
CA THR A 166 -13.81 14.51 5.41
C THR A 166 -15.20 15.01 5.04
N ASP A 167 -16.12 14.08 4.85
CA ASP A 167 -17.54 14.40 4.77
C ASP A 167 -18.03 14.83 6.15
N ALA A 168 -18.21 16.12 6.35
CA ALA A 168 -18.73 16.67 7.59
C ALA A 168 -20.24 16.39 7.80
N GLY A 169 -20.85 15.54 6.98
CA GLY A 169 -22.29 15.25 7.00
C GLY A 169 -23.12 16.29 6.26
N ASP A 170 -22.47 17.14 5.51
CA ASP A 170 -23.06 18.16 4.66
C ASP A 170 -23.19 17.65 3.22
N SER A 171 -23.90 18.38 2.38
CA SER A 171 -24.04 18.07 0.95
C SER A 171 -22.90 18.64 0.12
N ASP A 172 -21.66 18.49 0.61
CA ASP A 172 -20.50 18.99 -0.11
C ASP A 172 -20.31 18.24 -1.45
N PRO A 173 -19.93 18.95 -2.51
CA PRO A 173 -19.70 18.31 -3.80
C PRO A 173 -18.60 17.24 -3.71
N GLU A 174 -18.94 16.03 -4.12
CA GLU A 174 -17.95 14.96 -4.30
C GLU A 174 -17.01 15.32 -5.47
N ILE A 175 -15.71 15.20 -5.23
CA ILE A 175 -14.65 15.50 -6.19
C ILE A 175 -13.83 14.23 -6.46
N GLU A 176 -13.91 13.73 -7.67
CA GLU A 176 -13.11 12.60 -8.12
C GLU A 176 -11.81 13.05 -8.84
N PRO A 177 -10.87 12.16 -9.15
CA PRO A 177 -9.60 12.48 -9.82
C PRO A 177 -9.70 13.29 -11.11
N GLY A 178 -10.81 13.17 -11.84
CA GLY A 178 -11.07 13.94 -13.06
C GLY A 178 -11.55 15.39 -12.82
N ASP A 179 -11.97 15.73 -11.60
CA ASP A 179 -12.70 16.96 -11.28
C ASP A 179 -11.84 18.02 -10.58
N ILE A 180 -10.51 17.90 -10.60
CA ILE A 180 -9.59 18.80 -9.88
C ILE A 180 -9.78 20.29 -10.25
N LYS A 181 -10.11 20.58 -11.52
CA LYS A 181 -10.40 21.97 -11.95
C LYS A 181 -11.66 22.51 -11.30
N LEU A 182 -12.68 21.68 -11.15
CA LEU A 182 -13.91 22.03 -10.44
C LEU A 182 -13.61 22.28 -8.96
N ALA A 183 -12.87 21.37 -8.31
CA ALA A 183 -12.45 21.52 -6.92
C ALA A 183 -11.77 22.87 -6.66
N VAL A 184 -10.77 23.21 -7.48
CA VAL A 184 -10.06 24.50 -7.37
C VAL A 184 -11.02 25.68 -7.55
N SER A 185 -11.99 25.57 -8.47
CA SER A 185 -12.98 26.63 -8.68
C SER A 185 -13.93 26.84 -7.49
N LEU A 186 -14.36 25.75 -6.85
CA LEU A 186 -15.20 25.77 -5.66
C LEU A 186 -14.43 26.37 -4.46
N LEU A 187 -13.25 25.85 -4.17
CA LEU A 187 -12.42 26.34 -3.08
C LEU A 187 -12.10 27.83 -3.21
N LYS A 188 -11.84 28.33 -4.42
CA LYS A 188 -11.64 29.77 -4.68
C LYS A 188 -12.89 30.65 -4.42
N LYS A 189 -14.07 30.08 -4.38
CA LYS A 189 -15.31 30.77 -4.01
C LYS A 189 -15.60 30.70 -2.51
N GLY A 190 -14.80 29.90 -1.77
CA GLY A 190 -15.02 29.64 -0.36
C GLY A 190 -15.97 28.49 -0.08
N ASP A 191 -16.36 27.74 -1.13
CA ASP A 191 -17.17 26.53 -1.00
C ASP A 191 -16.33 25.40 -0.44
N ASP A 192 -16.95 24.41 0.22
CA ASP A 192 -16.30 23.18 0.66
C ASP A 192 -16.42 22.07 -0.40
N ILE A 193 -15.65 21.03 -0.24
CA ILE A 193 -15.63 19.86 -1.12
C ILE A 193 -15.40 18.59 -0.31
N ASN A 194 -15.81 17.45 -0.86
CA ASN A 194 -15.49 16.10 -0.35
C ASN A 194 -14.68 15.35 -1.41
N TYR A 195 -13.38 15.11 -1.15
CA TYR A 195 -12.50 14.44 -2.11
C TYR A 195 -12.62 12.92 -2.03
N GLN A 196 -13.06 12.31 -3.11
CA GLN A 196 -13.12 10.86 -3.32
C GLN A 196 -11.89 10.40 -4.08
N GLY A 197 -10.99 9.71 -3.39
CA GLY A 197 -9.67 9.36 -3.92
C GLY A 197 -9.63 8.14 -4.83
N ALA A 198 -8.56 8.06 -5.62
CA ALA A 198 -8.21 6.90 -6.43
C ALA A 198 -7.93 5.64 -5.58
N ALA A 199 -7.37 5.83 -4.37
CA ALA A 199 -7.10 4.78 -3.40
C ALA A 199 -8.30 4.46 -2.49
N GLY A 200 -9.44 5.10 -2.71
CA GLY A 200 -10.65 4.98 -1.91
C GLY A 200 -11.05 6.30 -1.27
N ASP A 201 -12.05 6.25 -0.41
CA ASP A 201 -12.50 7.37 0.38
C ASP A 201 -11.35 7.86 1.28
N GLN A 202 -11.12 9.19 1.28
CA GLN A 202 -9.96 9.80 1.94
C GLN A 202 -10.32 10.43 3.29
N GLU A 203 -11.38 9.96 3.94
CA GLU A 203 -11.74 10.46 5.27
C GLU A 203 -10.60 10.29 6.28
N ILE A 204 -10.14 11.42 6.82
CA ILE A 204 -9.03 11.47 7.78
C ILE A 204 -9.60 11.49 9.20
N ASP A 205 -9.35 10.45 9.97
CA ASP A 205 -9.79 10.35 11.36
C ASP A 205 -9.07 11.31 12.32
N ALA A 206 -9.44 11.28 13.60
CA ALA A 206 -8.84 12.15 14.62
C ALA A 206 -7.33 11.91 14.82
N GLN A 207 -6.85 10.71 14.55
CA GLN A 207 -5.45 10.30 14.62
C GLN A 207 -4.64 10.77 13.42
N GLY A 208 -5.29 11.02 12.28
CA GLY A 208 -4.69 11.40 11.01
C GLY A 208 -4.55 10.22 10.04
N ASP A 209 -5.23 9.13 10.35
CA ASP A 209 -5.24 7.93 9.53
C ASP A 209 -6.47 7.93 8.60
N VAL A 210 -6.34 7.26 7.46
CA VAL A 210 -7.42 7.02 6.49
C VAL A 210 -7.84 5.56 6.58
N ASN A 211 -9.15 5.31 6.69
CA ASN A 211 -9.72 3.97 6.71
C ASN A 211 -9.71 3.37 5.29
N ASN A 212 -8.58 2.83 4.88
CA ASN A 212 -8.43 2.17 3.59
C ASN A 212 -8.60 0.66 3.70
N THR A 213 -9.05 0.05 2.59
CA THR A 213 -9.08 -1.41 2.45
C THR A 213 -7.69 -1.97 2.20
N ILE A 214 -7.50 -3.22 2.61
CA ILE A 214 -6.26 -3.97 2.38
C ILE A 214 -6.53 -5.04 1.33
N GLU A 215 -5.81 -4.96 0.23
CA GLU A 215 -5.82 -6.01 -0.80
C GLU A 215 -5.04 -7.23 -0.33
N VAL A 216 -5.60 -8.42 -0.56
CA VAL A 216 -4.85 -9.67 -0.51
C VAL A 216 -4.39 -10.01 -1.93
N TRP A 217 -3.10 -10.07 -2.13
CA TRP A 217 -2.48 -10.43 -3.40
C TRP A 217 -1.75 -11.77 -3.33
N THR A 218 -1.44 -12.37 -4.46
CA THR A 218 -0.75 -13.66 -4.57
C THR A 218 0.20 -13.65 -5.75
N ILE A 219 1.06 -14.66 -5.81
CA ILE A 219 1.87 -14.95 -7.00
C ILE A 219 1.20 -16.09 -7.77
N LYS A 220 1.04 -15.91 -9.08
CA LYS A 220 0.50 -16.91 -10.00
C LYS A 220 1.27 -16.88 -11.31
N ASP A 221 1.79 -18.02 -11.73
CA ASP A 221 2.65 -18.15 -12.90
C ASP A 221 3.84 -17.15 -12.87
N GLY A 222 4.42 -16.96 -11.67
CA GLY A 222 5.49 -16.00 -11.39
C GLY A 222 5.06 -14.52 -11.42
N LYS A 223 3.75 -14.22 -11.49
CA LYS A 223 3.22 -12.86 -11.57
C LYS A 223 2.49 -12.45 -10.31
N VAL A 224 2.77 -11.23 -9.84
CA VAL A 224 1.98 -10.59 -8.79
C VAL A 224 0.57 -10.35 -9.30
N THR A 225 -0.41 -10.90 -8.61
CA THR A 225 -1.80 -10.93 -9.07
C THR A 225 -2.73 -10.60 -7.91
N SER A 226 -3.74 -9.77 -8.14
CA SER A 226 -4.81 -9.55 -7.18
C SER A 226 -5.63 -10.83 -7.00
N THR A 227 -5.98 -11.15 -5.76
CA THR A 227 -6.95 -12.23 -5.50
C THR A 227 -8.40 -11.76 -5.65
N GLY A 228 -8.62 -10.45 -5.79
CA GLY A 228 -9.93 -9.82 -5.73
C GLY A 228 -10.52 -9.74 -4.32
N LYS A 229 -9.76 -10.17 -3.30
CA LYS A 229 -10.18 -10.08 -1.89
C LYS A 229 -9.64 -8.79 -1.27
N PHE A 230 -10.56 -8.00 -0.76
CA PHE A 230 -10.27 -6.79 0.01
C PHE A 230 -10.79 -6.95 1.43
N LEU A 231 -10.05 -6.44 2.39
CA LEU A 231 -10.37 -6.48 3.82
C LEU A 231 -10.52 -5.02 4.28
N SER A 232 -11.63 -4.73 4.95
CA SER A 232 -11.79 -3.46 5.68
C SER A 232 -11.30 -3.61 7.12
N PRO A 233 -10.78 -2.55 7.71
CA PRO A 233 -10.39 -2.50 9.12
C PRO A 233 -11.53 -2.85 10.07
#